data_0a40f6ad3979ee9a499730f5da11263a
#
_entry.id   0a40f6ad3979ee9a499730f5da11263a
#
_cell.length_a   1.000
_cell.length_b   1.000
_cell.length_c   1.000
_cell.angle_alpha   90.00
_cell.angle_beta   90.00
_cell.angle_gamma   90.00
#
_symmetry.space_group_name_H-M   'P 1'
#
loop_
_entity.id
_entity.type
_entity.pdbx_description
1 polymer ?
#
loop_
_entity_poly.entity_id
_entity_poly.type
_entity_poly.pdbx_seq_one_letter_code
_entity_poly.pdbx_strand_id
1 'polypeptide(L)'
;VLKEAVNLIQSLDPRPGQSIQTGEPEYVIPDVLVRKHNGHWTVELNSDSIPRLQINQHYASMCNNARNDGDSQFIRSNLQDAKWLIKSLESRNDTLLRVSRCIVEQQQAFFEQGEEYMKPMVLADIAQAVEMHESTISRVTTQKYLHSPRGIFELKYFFSSHVNTEGGGEASSTAIRALVKKLIAAENPAKPLSDSKLTSLLSEQGIMVARRTVAKYRESLSIPPSNQRKQLV
;
A
#
# COMPACT_ATOMS: atom_id res chain seq x y z
N VAL A 1 -30.27 45.36 -12.09
CA VAL A 1 -30.21 43.91 -12.45
C VAL A 1 -28.99 43.64 -13.34
N LEU A 2 -28.86 44.25 -14.56
CA LEU A 2 -27.76 43.89 -15.47
C LEU A 2 -26.39 44.30 -14.93
N LYS A 3 -26.26 45.52 -14.35
CA LYS A 3 -25.04 45.99 -13.69
C LYS A 3 -24.69 45.16 -12.45
N GLU A 4 -25.66 44.73 -11.69
CA GLU A 4 -25.47 43.86 -10.53
C GLU A 4 -24.97 42.48 -10.95
N ALA A 5 -25.52 41.90 -12.02
CA ALA A 5 -25.05 40.62 -12.57
C ALA A 5 -23.62 40.70 -13.07
N VAL A 6 -23.23 41.80 -13.75
CA VAL A 6 -21.85 42.03 -14.21
C VAL A 6 -20.90 42.19 -13.02
N ASN A 7 -21.29 42.92 -11.98
CA ASN A 7 -20.47 43.09 -10.77
C ASN A 7 -20.31 41.75 -10.04
N LEU A 8 -21.36 40.94 -9.98
CA LEU A 8 -21.29 39.61 -9.38
C LEU A 8 -20.32 38.68 -10.14
N ILE A 9 -20.41 38.67 -11.48
CA ILE A 9 -19.51 37.88 -12.32
C ILE A 9 -18.04 38.32 -12.16
N GLN A 10 -17.82 39.63 -12.06
CA GLN A 10 -16.46 40.19 -11.86
C GLN A 10 -15.91 39.88 -10.45
N SER A 11 -16.76 39.68 -9.45
CA SER A 11 -16.35 39.34 -8.10
C SER A 11 -16.07 37.85 -7.90
N LEU A 12 -16.46 37.02 -8.86
CA LEU A 12 -16.19 35.57 -8.79
C LEU A 12 -14.71 35.28 -9.04
N ASP A 13 -14.14 34.45 -8.19
CA ASP A 13 -12.77 33.95 -8.40
C ASP A 13 -12.76 32.99 -9.60
N PRO A 14 -12.03 33.29 -10.70
CA PRO A 14 -11.95 32.39 -11.85
C PRO A 14 -11.22 31.08 -11.55
N ARG A 15 -10.53 31.01 -10.41
CA ARG A 15 -9.76 29.84 -9.98
C ARG A 15 -10.00 29.51 -8.50
N PRO A 16 -11.24 29.16 -8.12
CA PRO A 16 -11.60 28.94 -6.72
C PRO A 16 -10.78 27.83 -6.03
N GLY A 17 -10.20 26.92 -6.81
CA GLY A 17 -9.29 25.89 -6.30
C GLY A 17 -7.91 26.36 -5.85
N GLN A 18 -7.50 27.60 -6.22
CA GLN A 18 -6.21 28.15 -5.75
C GLN A 18 -6.24 28.60 -4.29
N SER A 19 -7.41 28.91 -3.75
CA SER A 19 -7.58 29.23 -2.32
C SER A 19 -7.47 27.99 -1.43
N ILE A 20 -7.66 26.80 -1.98
CA ILE A 20 -7.42 25.53 -1.29
C ILE A 20 -5.93 25.24 -1.45
N GLN A 21 -5.14 25.58 -0.45
CA GLN A 21 -3.75 25.14 -0.38
C GLN A 21 -3.75 23.62 -0.32
N THR A 22 -3.56 22.97 -1.46
CA THR A 22 -3.12 21.57 -1.49
C THR A 22 -1.73 21.58 -0.90
N GLY A 23 -1.55 20.95 0.27
CA GLY A 23 -0.23 20.75 0.86
C GLY A 23 0.75 20.24 -0.20
N GLU A 24 2.02 20.55 -0.06
CA GLU A 24 3.05 20.04 -0.97
C GLU A 24 2.89 18.54 -1.14
N PRO A 25 2.91 18.01 -2.37
CA PRO A 25 2.77 16.59 -2.61
C PRO A 25 3.90 15.84 -1.87
N GLU A 26 3.54 14.96 -0.96
CA GLU A 26 4.48 14.12 -0.25
C GLU A 26 5.00 13.03 -1.19
N TYR A 27 6.28 13.11 -1.54
CA TYR A 27 6.93 12.12 -2.39
C TYR A 27 7.45 10.96 -1.53
N VAL A 28 6.99 9.76 -1.85
CA VAL A 28 7.41 8.54 -1.17
C VAL A 28 8.44 7.81 -2.03
N ILE A 29 9.61 7.54 -1.46
CA ILE A 29 10.62 6.68 -2.09
C ILE A 29 10.27 5.22 -1.74
N PRO A 30 10.01 4.35 -2.73
CA PRO A 30 9.68 2.96 -2.46
C PRO A 30 10.89 2.19 -1.94
N ASP A 31 10.66 1.30 -0.98
CA ASP A 31 11.70 0.42 -0.43
C ASP A 31 11.92 -0.83 -1.30
N VAL A 32 10.86 -1.26 -2.00
CA VAL A 32 10.83 -2.49 -2.79
C VAL A 32 10.33 -2.20 -4.19
N LEU A 33 10.99 -2.80 -5.18
CA LEU A 33 10.63 -2.73 -6.59
C LEU A 33 10.08 -4.09 -7.06
N VAL A 34 8.91 -4.06 -7.68
CA VAL A 34 8.27 -5.25 -8.27
C VAL A 34 8.15 -5.06 -9.76
N ARG A 35 8.75 -5.95 -10.52
CA ARG A 35 8.76 -5.92 -11.98
C ARG A 35 8.40 -7.29 -12.54
N LYS A 36 7.81 -7.33 -13.72
CA LYS A 36 7.55 -8.58 -14.44
C LYS A 36 8.70 -8.83 -15.43
N HIS A 37 9.42 -9.92 -15.24
CA HIS A 37 10.50 -10.34 -16.13
C HIS A 37 10.24 -11.76 -16.63
N ASN A 38 10.25 -11.96 -17.95
CA ASN A 38 9.99 -13.26 -18.59
C ASN A 38 8.70 -13.96 -18.09
N GLY A 39 7.63 -13.19 -17.83
CA GLY A 39 6.37 -13.75 -17.34
C GLY A 39 6.28 -13.96 -15.82
N HIS A 40 7.38 -13.85 -15.09
CA HIS A 40 7.45 -14.00 -13.63
C HIS A 40 7.60 -12.65 -12.93
N TRP A 41 7.00 -12.52 -11.74
CA TRP A 41 7.15 -11.35 -10.90
C TRP A 41 8.45 -11.45 -10.11
N THR A 42 9.33 -10.48 -10.28
CA THR A 42 10.58 -10.34 -9.53
C THR A 42 10.46 -9.23 -8.51
N VAL A 43 11.03 -9.46 -7.34
CA VAL A 43 11.01 -8.53 -6.20
C VAL A 43 12.44 -8.21 -5.82
N GLU A 44 12.79 -6.94 -5.84
CA GLU A 44 14.12 -6.43 -5.54
C GLU A 44 14.03 -5.28 -4.53
N LEU A 45 15.06 -5.13 -3.71
CA LEU A 45 15.17 -3.97 -2.85
C LEU A 45 15.62 -2.75 -3.65
N ASN A 46 15.07 -1.58 -3.31
CA ASN A 46 15.52 -0.35 -3.93
C ASN A 46 16.88 0.08 -3.35
N SER A 47 17.90 0.05 -4.20
CA SER A 47 19.26 0.45 -3.80
C SER A 47 19.38 1.90 -3.33
N ASP A 48 18.46 2.77 -3.80
CA ASP A 48 18.49 4.20 -3.47
C ASP A 48 17.94 4.48 -2.06
N SER A 49 17.12 3.56 -1.51
CA SER A 49 16.59 3.65 -0.15
C SER A 49 17.50 3.02 0.91
N ILE A 50 18.53 2.27 0.49
CA ILE A 50 19.42 1.54 1.39
C ILE A 50 20.73 2.29 1.56
N PRO A 51 21.13 2.66 2.79
CA PRO A 51 22.40 3.28 3.03
C PRO A 51 23.55 2.29 2.76
N ARG A 52 24.51 2.70 1.95
CA ARG A 52 25.74 1.92 1.69
C ARG A 52 26.72 2.17 2.82
N LEU A 53 26.76 1.27 3.79
CA LEU A 53 27.68 1.35 4.93
C LEU A 53 28.90 0.48 4.70
N GLN A 54 30.07 1.03 5.03
CA GLN A 54 31.33 0.32 4.94
C GLN A 54 32.19 0.64 6.16
N ILE A 55 32.88 -0.36 6.69
CA ILE A 55 33.84 -0.16 7.76
C ILE A 55 35.12 0.45 7.17
N ASN A 56 35.57 1.56 7.76
CA ASN A 56 36.84 2.15 7.37
C ASN A 56 38.00 1.23 7.78
N GLN A 57 38.68 0.67 6.79
CA GLN A 57 39.77 -0.29 7.00
C GLN A 57 40.99 0.32 7.73
N HIS A 58 41.19 1.63 7.56
CA HIS A 58 42.28 2.31 8.25
C HIS A 58 42.12 2.25 9.78
N TYR A 59 40.91 2.57 10.27
CA TYR A 59 40.61 2.43 11.72
C TYR A 59 40.61 0.96 12.16
N ALA A 60 40.16 0.05 11.34
CA ALA A 60 40.19 -1.39 11.64
C ALA A 60 41.64 -1.90 11.82
N SER A 61 42.59 -1.40 11.00
CA SER A 61 44.03 -1.78 11.12
C SER A 61 44.73 -1.19 12.35
N MET A 62 44.25 -0.05 12.87
CA MET A 62 44.78 0.56 14.08
C MET A 62 44.59 -0.32 15.32
N CYS A 63 43.60 -1.20 15.35
CA CYS A 63 43.39 -2.18 16.41
C CYS A 63 44.64 -3.03 16.73
N ASN A 64 45.43 -3.33 15.69
CA ASN A 64 46.61 -4.19 15.80
C ASN A 64 47.87 -3.41 16.19
N ASN A 65 47.88 -2.08 16.04
CA ASN A 65 49.05 -1.21 16.19
C ASN A 65 48.92 -0.25 17.39
N ALA A 66 47.82 -0.28 18.13
CA ALA A 66 47.63 0.60 19.27
C ALA A 66 48.57 0.22 20.41
N ARG A 67 49.37 1.19 20.88
CA ARG A 67 50.37 1.03 21.94
C ARG A 67 49.78 1.00 23.35
N ASN A 68 48.54 1.45 23.50
CA ASN A 68 47.80 1.49 24.77
C ASN A 68 46.70 0.45 24.78
N ASP A 69 46.59 -0.37 25.81
CA ASP A 69 45.54 -1.38 25.94
C ASP A 69 44.13 -0.77 25.98
N GLY A 70 43.96 0.40 26.59
CA GLY A 70 42.69 1.12 26.65
C GLY A 70 42.21 1.57 25.28
N ASP A 71 43.08 2.12 24.45
CA ASP A 71 42.75 2.58 23.09
C ASP A 71 42.46 1.39 22.20
N SER A 72 43.21 0.29 22.33
CA SER A 72 42.94 -0.95 21.60
C SER A 72 41.58 -1.53 21.93
N GLN A 73 41.19 -1.55 23.20
CA GLN A 73 39.90 -2.05 23.64
C GLN A 73 38.75 -1.18 23.14
N PHE A 74 38.90 0.15 23.19
CA PHE A 74 37.93 1.10 22.68
C PHE A 74 37.66 0.90 21.16
N ILE A 75 38.73 0.81 20.35
CA ILE A 75 38.61 0.61 18.89
C ILE A 75 38.00 -0.75 18.60
N ARG A 76 38.34 -1.82 19.31
CA ARG A 76 37.74 -3.16 19.12
C ARG A 76 36.26 -3.17 19.44
N SER A 77 35.81 -2.51 20.51
CA SER A 77 34.40 -2.41 20.87
C SER A 77 33.61 -1.69 19.76
N ASN A 78 34.07 -0.50 19.34
CA ASN A 78 33.42 0.26 18.28
C ASN A 78 33.40 -0.49 16.94
N LEU A 79 34.47 -1.24 16.63
CA LEU A 79 34.50 -2.08 15.42
C LEU A 79 33.48 -3.23 15.49
N GLN A 80 33.30 -3.81 16.66
CA GLN A 80 32.29 -4.85 16.88
C GLN A 80 30.88 -4.29 16.76
N ASP A 81 30.64 -3.11 17.34
CA ASP A 81 29.35 -2.42 17.23
C ASP A 81 29.02 -2.03 15.79
N ALA A 82 30.00 -1.54 15.02
CA ALA A 82 29.84 -1.24 13.62
C ALA A 82 29.51 -2.49 12.78
N LYS A 83 30.21 -3.61 13.04
CA LYS A 83 29.91 -4.90 12.38
C LYS A 83 28.49 -5.39 12.72
N TRP A 84 28.12 -5.27 13.99
CA TRP A 84 26.79 -5.65 14.45
C TRP A 84 25.69 -4.81 13.79
N LEU A 85 25.91 -3.47 13.69
CA LEU A 85 24.98 -2.56 13.00
C LEU A 85 24.79 -2.95 11.54
N ILE A 86 25.87 -3.17 10.78
CA ILE A 86 25.81 -3.58 9.39
C ILE A 86 25.02 -4.89 9.25
N LYS A 87 25.35 -5.91 10.05
CA LYS A 87 24.66 -7.20 10.03
C LYS A 87 23.17 -7.08 10.40
N SER A 88 22.84 -6.18 11.33
CA SER A 88 21.45 -5.90 11.72
C SER A 88 20.65 -5.28 10.57
N LEU A 89 21.25 -4.34 9.81
CA LEU A 89 20.64 -3.75 8.63
C LEU A 89 20.46 -4.76 7.49
N GLU A 90 21.46 -5.60 7.26
CA GLU A 90 21.37 -6.69 6.26
C GLU A 90 20.23 -7.66 6.62
N SER A 91 20.16 -8.09 7.88
CA SER A 91 19.09 -8.98 8.36
C SER A 91 17.69 -8.33 8.22
N ARG A 92 17.59 -7.02 8.51
CA ARG A 92 16.34 -6.26 8.31
C ARG A 92 15.93 -6.22 6.83
N ASN A 93 16.89 -5.97 5.95
CA ASN A 93 16.67 -5.89 4.51
C ASN A 93 16.29 -7.27 3.93
N ASP A 94 16.94 -8.34 4.38
CA ASP A 94 16.59 -9.71 4.01
C ASP A 94 15.17 -10.07 4.44
N THR A 95 14.80 -9.71 5.67
CA THR A 95 13.44 -9.92 6.18
C THR A 95 12.41 -9.17 5.33
N LEU A 96 12.66 -7.89 5.00
CA LEU A 96 11.78 -7.11 4.13
C LEU A 96 11.61 -7.76 2.76
N LEU A 97 12.72 -8.23 2.17
CA LEU A 97 12.70 -8.88 0.86
C LEU A 97 11.90 -10.20 0.89
N ARG A 98 12.12 -11.04 1.90
CA ARG A 98 11.40 -12.33 2.07
C ARG A 98 9.89 -12.09 2.23
N VAL A 99 9.50 -11.14 3.10
CA VAL A 99 8.09 -10.78 3.32
C VAL A 99 7.47 -10.22 2.03
N SER A 100 8.15 -9.32 1.34
CA SER A 100 7.64 -8.73 0.09
C SER A 100 7.49 -9.76 -1.02
N ARG A 101 8.40 -10.73 -1.15
CA ARG A 101 8.28 -11.85 -2.09
C ARG A 101 7.04 -12.68 -1.81
N CYS A 102 6.85 -13.06 -0.55
CA CYS A 102 5.70 -13.86 -0.14
C CYS A 102 4.37 -13.13 -0.44
N ILE A 103 4.30 -11.81 -0.17
CA ILE A 103 3.13 -10.99 -0.51
C ILE A 103 2.88 -10.98 -2.02
N VAL A 104 3.90 -10.77 -2.84
CA VAL A 104 3.77 -10.71 -4.31
C VAL A 104 3.37 -12.07 -4.88
N GLU A 105 3.91 -13.16 -4.37
CA GLU A 105 3.55 -14.53 -4.77
C GLU A 105 2.07 -14.85 -4.48
N GLN A 106 1.56 -14.42 -3.33
CA GLN A 106 0.14 -14.62 -2.99
C GLN A 106 -0.78 -13.68 -3.76
N GLN A 107 -0.34 -12.47 -4.10
CA GLN A 107 -1.13 -11.43 -4.76
C GLN A 107 -0.89 -11.32 -6.27
N GLN A 108 -0.43 -12.37 -6.94
CA GLN A 108 -0.16 -12.33 -8.40
C GLN A 108 -1.37 -11.86 -9.21
N ALA A 109 -2.57 -12.30 -8.85
CA ALA A 109 -3.80 -11.90 -9.52
C ALA A 109 -4.06 -10.39 -9.42
N PHE A 110 -3.74 -9.77 -8.29
CA PHE A 110 -3.80 -8.31 -8.11
C PHE A 110 -2.83 -7.60 -9.08
N PHE A 111 -1.59 -8.04 -9.17
CA PHE A 111 -0.60 -7.41 -10.05
C PHE A 111 -0.94 -7.57 -11.53
N GLU A 112 -1.62 -8.64 -11.92
CA GLU A 112 -2.00 -8.90 -13.31
C GLU A 112 -3.32 -8.23 -13.70
N GLN A 113 -4.35 -8.38 -12.89
CA GLN A 113 -5.72 -8.03 -13.25
C GLN A 113 -6.25 -6.79 -12.51
N GLY A 114 -5.68 -6.45 -11.35
CA GLY A 114 -6.05 -5.24 -10.59
C GLY A 114 -6.66 -5.50 -9.23
N GLU A 115 -7.14 -4.42 -8.61
CA GLU A 115 -7.67 -4.42 -7.24
C GLU A 115 -8.86 -5.36 -7.05
N GLU A 116 -9.64 -5.61 -8.10
CA GLU A 116 -10.80 -6.51 -8.08
C GLU A 116 -10.42 -7.96 -7.78
N TYR A 117 -9.18 -8.35 -8.09
CA TYR A 117 -8.64 -9.69 -7.93
C TYR A 117 -7.70 -9.82 -6.72
N MET A 118 -7.73 -8.85 -5.82
CA MET A 118 -6.96 -8.92 -4.58
C MET A 118 -7.48 -10.07 -3.71
N LYS A 119 -6.60 -11.00 -3.38
CA LYS A 119 -6.91 -12.09 -2.45
C LYS A 119 -6.90 -11.56 -1.01
N PRO A 120 -7.81 -12.02 -0.14
CA PRO A 120 -7.70 -11.73 1.28
C PRO A 120 -6.43 -12.36 1.85
N MET A 121 -5.77 -11.65 2.73
CA MET A 121 -4.52 -12.09 3.35
C MET A 121 -4.41 -11.47 4.74
N VAL A 122 -4.07 -12.26 5.73
CA VAL A 122 -3.82 -11.79 7.10
C VAL A 122 -2.34 -11.89 7.45
N LEU A 123 -1.93 -11.16 8.50
CA LEU A 123 -0.54 -11.18 8.96
C LEU A 123 -0.05 -12.59 9.34
N ALA A 124 -0.96 -13.42 9.89
CA ALA A 124 -0.67 -14.79 10.29
C ALA A 124 -0.25 -15.67 9.10
N ASP A 125 -0.87 -15.50 7.93
CA ASP A 125 -0.55 -16.29 6.73
C ASP A 125 0.89 -16.06 6.29
N ILE A 126 1.31 -14.80 6.25
CA ILE A 126 2.67 -14.43 5.90
C ILE A 126 3.65 -14.84 7.01
N ALA A 127 3.28 -14.66 8.28
CA ALA A 127 4.09 -15.05 9.41
C ALA A 127 4.43 -16.55 9.38
N GLN A 128 3.45 -17.38 9.09
CA GLN A 128 3.63 -18.82 8.93
C GLN A 128 4.50 -19.17 7.71
N ALA A 129 4.25 -18.53 6.56
CA ALA A 129 4.99 -18.79 5.32
C ALA A 129 6.47 -18.40 5.41
N VAL A 130 6.79 -17.34 6.17
CA VAL A 130 8.16 -16.81 6.33
C VAL A 130 8.84 -17.33 7.61
N GLU A 131 8.13 -18.12 8.44
CA GLU A 131 8.58 -18.67 9.73
C GLU A 131 9.00 -17.56 10.71
N MET A 132 8.18 -16.52 10.83
CA MET A 132 8.41 -15.36 11.72
C MET A 132 7.17 -15.06 12.55
N HIS A 133 7.34 -14.30 13.63
CA HIS A 133 6.22 -13.85 14.44
C HIS A 133 5.43 -12.73 13.74
N GLU A 134 4.10 -12.71 13.91
CA GLU A 134 3.20 -11.69 13.31
C GLU A 134 3.62 -10.26 13.64
N SER A 135 4.10 -10.01 14.86
CA SER A 135 4.58 -8.69 15.26
C SER A 135 5.78 -8.21 14.46
N THR A 136 6.64 -9.14 13.98
CA THR A 136 7.75 -8.83 13.08
C THR A 136 7.21 -8.43 11.70
N ILE A 137 6.25 -9.19 11.15
CA ILE A 137 5.61 -8.88 9.88
C ILE A 137 4.94 -7.51 9.94
N SER A 138 4.15 -7.25 10.99
CA SER A 138 3.48 -5.95 11.19
C SER A 138 4.46 -4.77 11.20
N ARG A 139 5.60 -4.91 11.90
CA ARG A 139 6.65 -3.85 11.95
C ARG A 139 7.36 -3.65 10.62
N VAL A 140 7.63 -4.75 9.91
CA VAL A 140 8.34 -4.72 8.61
C VAL A 140 7.45 -4.14 7.51
N THR A 141 6.13 -4.29 7.60
CA THR A 141 5.18 -3.84 6.57
C THR A 141 4.63 -2.43 6.79
N THR A 142 4.76 -1.88 8.01
CA THR A 142 4.29 -0.52 8.33
C THR A 142 5.25 0.52 7.76
N GLN A 143 4.71 1.53 7.07
CA GLN A 143 5.46 2.61 6.42
C GLN A 143 6.56 2.09 5.46
N LYS A 144 6.32 0.95 4.83
CA LYS A 144 7.17 0.39 3.79
C LYS A 144 6.40 0.28 2.49
N TYR A 145 6.98 0.82 1.42
CA TYR A 145 6.32 1.00 0.15
C TYR A 145 6.92 0.11 -0.93
N LEU A 146 6.03 -0.44 -1.73
CA LEU A 146 6.33 -1.27 -2.87
C LEU A 146 5.94 -0.51 -4.14
N HIS A 147 6.85 -0.41 -5.10
CA HIS A 147 6.57 0.13 -6.42
C HIS A 147 6.34 -1.00 -7.42
N SER A 148 5.21 -0.95 -8.08
CA SER A 148 4.81 -1.90 -9.13
C SER A 148 4.39 -1.16 -10.41
N PRO A 149 4.21 -1.83 -11.55
CA PRO A 149 3.66 -1.22 -12.77
C PRO A 149 2.26 -0.62 -12.59
N ARG A 150 1.53 -1.02 -11.54
CA ARG A 150 0.20 -0.47 -11.17
C ARG A 150 0.25 0.75 -10.27
N GLY A 151 1.40 1.07 -9.71
CA GLY A 151 1.60 2.19 -8.80
C GLY A 151 2.40 1.83 -7.55
N ILE A 152 2.44 2.78 -6.62
CA ILE A 152 3.11 2.64 -5.33
C ILE A 152 2.06 2.26 -4.28
N PHE A 153 2.32 1.19 -3.54
CA PHE A 153 1.45 0.70 -2.47
C PHE A 153 2.23 0.50 -1.18
N GLU A 154 1.64 0.83 -0.05
CA GLU A 154 2.19 0.40 1.24
C GLU A 154 2.04 -1.12 1.36
N LEU A 155 3.05 -1.84 1.88
CA LEU A 155 2.96 -3.29 2.07
C LEU A 155 1.77 -3.68 2.95
N LYS A 156 1.42 -2.83 3.91
CA LYS A 156 0.25 -3.02 4.77
C LYS A 156 -1.09 -3.02 4.00
N TYR A 157 -1.17 -2.39 2.84
CA TYR A 157 -2.36 -2.34 1.98
C TYR A 157 -2.85 -3.73 1.57
N PHE A 158 -1.95 -4.70 1.42
CA PHE A 158 -2.28 -6.05 1.00
C PHE A 158 -2.93 -6.89 2.11
N PHE A 159 -2.84 -6.46 3.37
CA PHE A 159 -3.51 -7.11 4.49
C PHE A 159 -4.93 -6.58 4.64
N SER A 160 -5.89 -7.34 4.19
CA SER A 160 -7.30 -6.97 4.22
C SER A 160 -8.14 -8.06 4.89
N SER A 161 -9.18 -7.63 5.62
CA SER A 161 -10.17 -8.56 6.19
C SER A 161 -10.89 -9.31 5.09
N HIS A 162 -11.20 -10.57 5.35
CA HIS A 162 -11.99 -11.42 4.46
C HIS A 162 -13.49 -11.18 4.64
N VAL A 163 -14.21 -11.40 3.56
CA VAL A 163 -15.67 -11.49 3.51
C VAL A 163 -16.01 -12.82 2.85
N ASN A 164 -16.89 -13.57 3.48
CA ASN A 164 -17.29 -14.89 3.00
C ASN A 164 -18.02 -14.79 1.66
N THR A 165 -17.77 -15.77 0.77
CA THR A 165 -18.49 -15.96 -0.48
C THR A 165 -19.38 -17.21 -0.43
N GLU A 166 -20.43 -17.27 -1.26
CA GLU A 166 -21.36 -18.41 -1.31
C GLU A 166 -20.69 -19.76 -1.63
N GLY A 167 -19.58 -19.72 -2.38
CA GLY A 167 -18.83 -20.91 -2.77
C GLY A 167 -17.79 -21.39 -1.74
N GLY A 168 -17.80 -20.88 -0.51
CA GLY A 168 -16.77 -21.20 0.50
C GLY A 168 -15.44 -20.52 0.28
N GLY A 169 -15.34 -19.61 -0.68
CA GLY A 169 -14.19 -18.74 -0.91
C GLY A 169 -14.23 -17.48 -0.04
N GLU A 170 -13.16 -16.73 -0.06
CA GLU A 170 -13.02 -15.46 0.66
C GLU A 170 -12.71 -14.35 -0.34
N ALA A 171 -13.41 -13.22 -0.19
CA ALA A 171 -13.13 -12.01 -0.96
C ALA A 171 -12.50 -10.95 -0.07
N SER A 172 -11.52 -10.21 -0.60
CA SER A 172 -10.91 -9.13 0.16
C SER A 172 -11.84 -7.91 0.20
N SER A 173 -11.84 -7.20 1.32
CA SER A 173 -12.62 -5.95 1.45
C SER A 173 -12.21 -4.90 0.41
N THR A 174 -10.97 -4.91 -0.03
CA THR A 174 -10.45 -4.04 -1.09
C THR A 174 -11.01 -4.41 -2.46
N ALA A 175 -11.05 -5.71 -2.79
CA ALA A 175 -11.66 -6.20 -4.03
C ALA A 175 -13.14 -5.81 -4.11
N ILE A 176 -13.88 -5.95 -3.02
CA ILE A 176 -15.29 -5.56 -2.98
C ILE A 176 -15.47 -4.05 -3.21
N ARG A 177 -14.62 -3.21 -2.60
CA ARG A 177 -14.66 -1.75 -2.86
C ARG A 177 -14.37 -1.42 -4.33
N ALA A 178 -13.38 -2.09 -4.93
CA ALA A 178 -13.06 -1.92 -6.35
C ALA A 178 -14.24 -2.32 -7.25
N LEU A 179 -14.90 -3.45 -6.96
CA LEU A 179 -16.10 -3.89 -7.68
C LEU A 179 -17.26 -2.90 -7.52
N VAL A 180 -17.53 -2.41 -6.30
CA VAL A 180 -18.57 -1.39 -6.06
C VAL A 180 -18.26 -0.12 -6.85
N LYS A 181 -17.03 0.34 -6.87
CA LYS A 181 -16.59 1.50 -7.66
C LYS A 181 -16.82 1.29 -9.16
N LYS A 182 -16.48 0.12 -9.67
CA LYS A 182 -16.68 -0.25 -11.08
C LYS A 182 -18.15 -0.32 -11.47
N LEU A 183 -18.99 -0.94 -10.65
CA LEU A 183 -20.43 -1.03 -10.88
C LEU A 183 -21.09 0.35 -10.92
N ILE A 184 -20.67 1.26 -10.03
CA ILE A 184 -21.17 2.63 -10.01
C ILE A 184 -20.65 3.43 -11.20
N ALA A 185 -19.40 3.24 -11.61
CA ALA A 185 -18.85 3.92 -12.79
C ALA A 185 -19.54 3.50 -14.09
N ALA A 186 -20.10 2.29 -14.14
CA ALA A 186 -20.84 1.75 -15.28
C ALA A 186 -22.36 1.97 -15.17
N GLU A 187 -22.87 2.66 -14.13
CA GLU A 187 -24.31 2.87 -13.95
C GLU A 187 -24.90 3.92 -14.92
N ASN A 188 -26.21 3.81 -15.16
CA ASN A 188 -26.94 4.82 -15.92
C ASN A 188 -27.21 6.05 -15.02
N PRO A 189 -26.74 7.26 -15.38
CA PRO A 189 -26.95 8.48 -14.60
C PRO A 189 -28.40 8.85 -14.36
N ALA A 190 -29.31 8.50 -15.30
CA ALA A 190 -30.75 8.73 -15.15
C ALA A 190 -31.39 7.80 -14.12
N LYS A 191 -30.83 6.58 -13.93
CA LYS A 191 -31.35 5.57 -13.00
C LYS A 191 -30.21 4.91 -12.22
N PRO A 192 -29.59 5.62 -11.26
CA PRO A 192 -28.44 5.11 -10.53
C PRO A 192 -28.79 3.89 -9.67
N LEU A 193 -27.81 3.02 -9.46
CA LEU A 193 -27.94 1.79 -8.69
C LEU A 193 -28.11 2.09 -7.20
N SER A 194 -29.15 1.54 -6.59
CA SER A 194 -29.31 1.60 -5.13
C SER A 194 -28.37 0.62 -4.43
N ASP A 195 -28.07 0.86 -3.14
CA ASP A 195 -27.24 -0.04 -2.34
C ASP A 195 -27.81 -1.48 -2.30
N SER A 196 -29.15 -1.63 -2.35
CA SER A 196 -29.80 -2.94 -2.46
C SER A 196 -29.54 -3.62 -3.81
N LYS A 197 -29.56 -2.85 -4.90
CA LYS A 197 -29.28 -3.41 -6.24
C LYS A 197 -27.81 -3.76 -6.39
N LEU A 198 -26.90 -2.96 -5.82
CA LEU A 198 -25.47 -3.28 -5.75
C LEU A 198 -25.24 -4.59 -4.96
N THR A 199 -25.94 -4.79 -3.84
CA THR A 199 -25.87 -6.04 -3.06
C THR A 199 -26.32 -7.24 -3.92
N SER A 200 -27.42 -7.12 -4.68
CA SER A 200 -27.90 -8.18 -5.56
C SER A 200 -26.88 -8.52 -6.65
N LEU A 201 -26.28 -7.51 -7.29
CA LEU A 201 -25.27 -7.70 -8.33
C LEU A 201 -23.98 -8.37 -7.78
N LEU A 202 -23.57 -8.02 -6.56
CA LEU A 202 -22.45 -8.68 -5.88
C LEU A 202 -22.79 -10.14 -5.52
N SER A 203 -24.03 -10.41 -5.11
CA SER A 203 -24.51 -11.76 -4.84
C SER A 203 -24.54 -12.63 -6.11
N GLU A 204 -24.95 -12.07 -7.27
CA GLU A 204 -24.87 -12.73 -8.57
C GLU A 204 -23.42 -13.12 -8.95
N GLN A 205 -22.43 -12.38 -8.44
CA GLN A 205 -21.00 -12.70 -8.59
C GLN A 205 -20.46 -13.61 -7.47
N GLY A 206 -21.34 -14.15 -6.62
CA GLY A 206 -20.99 -15.06 -5.54
C GLY A 206 -20.49 -14.37 -4.27
N ILE A 207 -20.54 -13.04 -4.17
CA ILE A 207 -20.05 -12.28 -3.02
C ILE A 207 -21.21 -11.90 -2.11
N MET A 208 -21.27 -12.54 -0.92
CA MET A 208 -22.33 -12.30 0.07
C MET A 208 -21.98 -11.12 0.97
N VAL A 209 -22.56 -9.96 0.71
CA VAL A 209 -22.32 -8.76 1.49
C VAL A 209 -23.64 -8.13 1.94
N ALA A 210 -23.74 -7.77 3.21
CA ALA A 210 -24.93 -7.08 3.71
C ALA A 210 -25.03 -5.66 3.10
N ARG A 211 -26.26 -5.20 2.83
CA ARG A 211 -26.53 -3.84 2.30
C ARG A 211 -25.84 -2.74 3.10
N ARG A 212 -25.80 -2.86 4.44
CA ARG A 212 -25.12 -1.88 5.32
C ARG A 212 -23.61 -1.83 5.05
N THR A 213 -23.00 -2.95 4.75
CA THR A 213 -21.57 -3.04 4.42
C THR A 213 -21.28 -2.42 3.06
N VAL A 214 -22.14 -2.64 2.06
CA VAL A 214 -22.04 -2.00 0.75
C VAL A 214 -22.16 -0.47 0.89
N ALA A 215 -23.13 0.03 1.69
CA ALA A 215 -23.26 1.46 1.98
C ALA A 215 -21.98 2.03 2.62
N LYS A 216 -21.39 1.34 3.62
CA LYS A 216 -20.14 1.73 4.27
C LYS A 216 -18.96 1.77 3.28
N TYR A 217 -18.89 0.80 2.36
CA TYR A 217 -17.83 0.79 1.32
C TYR A 217 -18.01 1.94 0.33
N ARG A 218 -19.24 2.22 -0.11
CA ARG A 218 -19.55 3.36 -0.97
C ARG A 218 -19.16 4.69 -0.31
N GLU A 219 -19.51 4.86 0.96
CA GLU A 219 -19.18 6.06 1.77
C GLU A 219 -17.66 6.22 1.93
N SER A 220 -16.93 5.13 2.17
CA SER A 220 -15.46 5.16 2.24
C SER A 220 -14.80 5.57 0.94
N LEU A 221 -15.48 5.42 -0.20
CA LEU A 221 -15.06 5.90 -1.52
C LEU A 221 -15.52 7.33 -1.81
N SER A 222 -16.15 8.01 -0.83
CA SER A 222 -16.74 9.36 -1.00
C SER A 222 -17.78 9.44 -2.11
N ILE A 223 -18.49 8.32 -2.39
CA ILE A 223 -19.54 8.27 -3.41
C ILE A 223 -20.89 8.53 -2.75
N PRO A 224 -21.67 9.53 -3.20
CA PRO A 224 -22.96 9.86 -2.63
C PRO A 224 -24.03 8.78 -2.89
N PRO A 225 -25.14 8.73 -2.12
CA PRO A 225 -26.22 7.78 -2.32
C PRO A 225 -26.91 7.96 -3.68
N SER A 226 -27.61 6.94 -4.17
CA SER A 226 -28.27 6.92 -5.49
C SER A 226 -29.16 8.14 -5.76
N ASN A 227 -29.86 8.64 -4.72
CA ASN A 227 -30.75 9.81 -4.86
C ASN A 227 -29.98 11.09 -5.25
N GLN A 228 -28.74 11.24 -4.77
CA GLN A 228 -27.90 12.41 -5.07
C GLN A 228 -27.10 12.25 -6.36
N ARG A 229 -26.92 11.00 -6.83
CA ARG A 229 -26.23 10.71 -8.10
C ARG A 229 -27.15 10.80 -9.32
N LYS A 230 -28.49 10.85 -9.09
CA LYS A 230 -29.45 10.91 -10.17
C LYS A 230 -29.33 12.24 -10.92
N GLN A 231 -29.02 12.17 -12.18
CA GLN A 231 -29.04 13.31 -13.10
C GLN A 231 -30.38 13.36 -13.82
N LEU A 232 -31.01 14.52 -13.79
CA LEU A 232 -32.19 14.80 -14.62
C LEU A 232 -31.61 15.18 -15.99
N VAL A 233 -31.78 14.28 -16.96
CA VAL A 233 -31.47 14.54 -18.35
C VAL A 233 -32.68 15.24 -18.99
#